data_588bd2acc5594880730e7aefd8c99155
#
_entry.id   588bd2acc5594880730e7aefd8c99155
#
_cell.length_a   1.000
_cell.length_b   1.000
_cell.length_c   1.000
_cell.angle_alpha   90.00
_cell.angle_beta   90.00
_cell.angle_gamma   90.00
#
_symmetry.space_group_name_H-M   'P 1'
#
loop_
_entity.id
_entity.type
_entity.pdbx_description
1 polymer ?
#
loop_
_entity_poly.entity_id
_entity_poly.type
_entity_poly.pdbx_seq_one_letter_code
_entity_poly.pdbx_strand_id
1 'polypeptide(L)'
;PNAPKYLNTPQTLLYDKSSNIFGLSQAKNEIRKTGFAVVVEGNMDVISSHQVDVRNVVATAGTAMTVNHLKALSRFSNDIRLCFDSDQAGINATERAISLGQQAGVELSIITLDQSAGQAKDPDELIQKDIELWRKSISNPQPAMEWVFDQYQKRLDISTAKGKKDFSTIALKLVENLNDPVEKDFYINE
;
A
#
# COMPACT_ATOMS: atom_id res chain seq x y z
N PRO A 1 6.73 26.60 16.19
CA PRO A 1 7.51 26.60 14.97
C PRO A 1 7.25 25.31 14.23
N ASN A 2 6.46 25.40 13.13
CA ASN A 2 6.11 24.23 12.30
C ASN A 2 7.20 23.98 11.25
N ALA A 3 8.40 23.66 11.69
CA ALA A 3 9.42 23.19 10.76
C ALA A 3 9.13 21.71 10.42
N PRO A 4 9.21 21.30 9.14
CA PRO A 4 9.02 19.92 8.77
C PRO A 4 10.08 19.04 9.46
N LYS A 5 9.68 17.87 9.96
CA LYS A 5 10.57 16.91 10.64
C LYS A 5 11.70 16.42 9.71
N TYR A 6 11.41 16.35 8.41
CA TYR A 6 12.35 15.96 7.36
C TYR A 6 12.27 16.94 6.18
N LEU A 7 13.42 17.26 5.61
CA LEU A 7 13.54 18.03 4.38
C LEU A 7 13.90 17.07 3.23
N ASN A 8 12.94 16.84 2.34
CA ASN A 8 13.22 16.09 1.12
C ASN A 8 13.79 17.02 0.04
N THR A 9 14.80 16.56 -0.69
CA THR A 9 15.36 17.26 -1.84
C THR A 9 14.25 17.66 -2.81
N PRO A 10 14.18 18.92 -3.28
CA PRO A 10 13.24 19.29 -4.33
C PRO A 10 13.54 18.54 -5.62
N GLN A 11 12.55 18.45 -6.51
CA GLN A 11 12.75 17.85 -7.84
C GLN A 11 13.80 18.63 -8.62
N THR A 12 14.73 17.93 -9.30
CA THR A 12 15.78 18.49 -10.12
C THR A 12 15.88 17.71 -11.43
N LEU A 13 16.74 18.15 -12.35
CA LEU A 13 17.00 17.41 -13.60
C LEU A 13 17.59 16.01 -13.35
N LEU A 14 18.24 15.79 -12.19
CA LEU A 14 18.88 14.51 -11.81
C LEU A 14 18.07 13.71 -10.78
N TYR A 15 17.09 14.33 -10.13
CA TYR A 15 16.30 13.71 -9.08
C TYR A 15 14.81 13.91 -9.34
N ASP A 16 14.16 12.85 -9.78
CA ASP A 16 12.71 12.80 -9.99
C ASP A 16 12.03 11.95 -8.92
N LYS A 17 11.30 12.60 -8.02
CA LYS A 17 10.55 11.93 -6.94
C LYS A 17 9.50 10.96 -7.46
N SER A 18 8.95 11.20 -8.64
CA SER A 18 7.90 10.35 -9.23
C SER A 18 8.42 9.00 -9.73
N SER A 19 9.75 8.84 -9.79
CA SER A 19 10.42 7.64 -10.30
C SER A 19 11.39 7.02 -9.30
N ASN A 20 11.75 7.77 -8.23
CA ASN A 20 12.72 7.30 -7.24
C ASN A 20 12.03 6.60 -6.06
N ILE A 21 12.51 5.41 -5.73
CA ILE A 21 12.04 4.59 -4.61
C ILE A 21 13.17 4.48 -3.60
N PHE A 22 12.90 4.95 -2.36
CA PHE A 22 13.86 4.83 -1.27
C PHE A 22 14.07 3.35 -0.88
N GLY A 23 15.31 2.96 -0.70
CA GLY A 23 15.68 1.60 -0.29
C GLY A 23 15.71 0.57 -1.43
N LEU A 24 15.25 0.89 -2.66
CA LEU A 24 15.16 -0.09 -3.75
C LEU A 24 16.50 -0.75 -4.09
N SER A 25 17.59 0.00 -4.06
CA SER A 25 18.94 -0.51 -4.34
C SER A 25 19.32 -1.66 -3.39
N GLN A 26 18.94 -1.57 -2.12
CA GLN A 26 19.16 -2.56 -1.08
C GLN A 26 18.13 -3.69 -1.15
N ALA A 27 16.87 -3.36 -1.43
CA ALA A 27 15.74 -4.29 -1.38
C ALA A 27 15.63 -5.23 -2.58
N LYS A 28 16.10 -4.83 -3.76
CA LYS A 28 15.85 -5.51 -5.05
C LYS A 28 16.16 -7.01 -5.07
N ASN A 29 17.20 -7.45 -4.38
CA ASN A 29 17.58 -8.86 -4.35
C ASN A 29 16.65 -9.66 -3.43
N GLU A 30 16.26 -9.08 -2.30
CA GLU A 30 15.33 -9.73 -1.37
C GLU A 30 13.91 -9.75 -1.95
N ILE A 31 13.47 -8.69 -2.68
CA ILE A 31 12.19 -8.69 -3.42
C ILE A 31 12.14 -9.86 -4.40
N ARG A 32 13.20 -10.09 -5.20
CA ARG A 32 13.25 -11.23 -6.11
C ARG A 32 13.20 -12.58 -5.42
N LYS A 33 13.86 -12.69 -4.26
CA LYS A 33 13.94 -13.93 -3.48
C LYS A 33 12.63 -14.25 -2.78
N THR A 34 11.98 -13.25 -2.20
CA THR A 34 10.70 -13.41 -1.49
C THR A 34 9.50 -13.46 -2.42
N GLY A 35 9.64 -12.91 -3.64
CA GLY A 35 8.59 -12.85 -4.64
C GLY A 35 7.61 -11.69 -4.45
N PHE A 36 7.84 -10.77 -3.48
CA PHE A 36 6.99 -9.60 -3.27
C PHE A 36 7.77 -8.40 -2.76
N ALA A 37 7.25 -7.20 -3.02
CA ALA A 37 7.76 -5.94 -2.46
C ALA A 37 6.77 -5.35 -1.45
N VAL A 38 7.27 -4.82 -0.34
CA VAL A 38 6.48 -4.05 0.62
C VAL A 38 6.75 -2.57 0.40
N VAL A 39 5.70 -1.77 0.24
CA VAL A 39 5.81 -0.32 0.08
C VAL A 39 5.19 0.37 1.30
N VAL A 40 6.01 1.13 2.00
CA VAL A 40 5.63 1.93 3.16
C VAL A 40 5.69 3.43 2.82
N GLU A 41 5.19 4.29 3.69
CA GLU A 41 5.17 5.74 3.45
C GLU A 41 6.51 6.40 3.79
N GLY A 42 7.10 6.02 4.91
CA GLY A 42 8.25 6.69 5.50
C GLY A 42 9.59 6.00 5.27
N ASN A 43 10.65 6.81 5.18
CA ASN A 43 12.01 6.29 5.08
C ASN A 43 12.45 5.56 6.36
N MET A 44 11.92 5.98 7.53
CA MET A 44 12.24 5.33 8.81
C MET A 44 11.70 3.91 8.87
N ASP A 45 10.47 3.68 8.33
CA ASP A 45 9.88 2.35 8.26
C ASP A 45 10.74 1.38 7.45
N VAL A 46 11.35 1.87 6.34
CA VAL A 46 12.30 1.08 5.56
C VAL A 46 13.55 0.75 6.37
N ILE A 47 14.14 1.76 7.04
CA ILE A 47 15.37 1.59 7.81
C ILE A 47 15.14 0.58 8.94
N SER A 48 14.08 0.76 9.73
CA SER A 48 13.74 -0.14 10.84
C SER A 48 13.45 -1.57 10.36
N SER A 49 12.72 -1.72 9.24
CA SER A 49 12.48 -3.02 8.63
C SER A 49 13.78 -3.71 8.22
N HIS A 50 14.67 -2.99 7.54
CA HIS A 50 15.97 -3.55 7.11
C HIS A 50 16.88 -3.93 8.29
N GLN A 51 16.82 -3.19 9.40
CA GLN A 51 17.58 -3.49 10.62
C GLN A 51 17.19 -4.83 11.28
N VAL A 52 15.92 -5.25 11.08
CA VAL A 52 15.40 -6.52 11.58
C VAL A 52 15.32 -7.61 10.50
N ASP A 53 16.15 -7.46 9.45
CA ASP A 53 16.26 -8.38 8.31
C ASP A 53 15.00 -8.58 7.46
N VAL A 54 14.04 -7.63 7.52
CA VAL A 54 12.93 -7.53 6.58
C VAL A 54 13.34 -6.57 5.46
N ARG A 55 14.06 -7.08 4.45
CA ARG A 55 14.78 -6.24 3.48
C ARG A 55 14.06 -6.01 2.16
N ASN A 56 12.89 -6.58 1.95
CA ASN A 56 12.05 -6.35 0.78
C ASN A 56 11.10 -5.15 0.92
N VAL A 57 11.42 -4.22 1.83
CA VAL A 57 10.66 -3.01 2.14
C VAL A 57 11.29 -1.79 1.46
N VAL A 58 10.45 -0.95 0.86
CA VAL A 58 10.83 0.29 0.16
C VAL A 58 9.82 1.40 0.48
N ALA A 59 10.14 2.66 0.17
CA ALA A 59 9.22 3.78 0.36
C ALA A 59 9.19 4.73 -0.85
N THR A 60 8.05 5.43 -1.01
CA THR A 60 7.88 6.52 -1.98
C THR A 60 8.48 7.85 -1.51
N ALA A 61 9.06 7.85 -0.31
CA ALA A 61 9.80 8.98 0.26
C ALA A 61 9.02 10.31 0.34
N GLY A 62 7.79 10.25 0.80
CA GLY A 62 6.93 11.42 1.01
C GLY A 62 6.31 11.97 -0.27
N THR A 63 6.15 11.15 -1.28
CA THR A 63 5.36 11.45 -2.48
C THR A 63 4.24 10.42 -2.66
N ALA A 64 3.16 10.82 -3.34
CA ALA A 64 2.13 9.86 -3.73
C ALA A 64 2.71 8.77 -4.66
N MET A 65 2.18 7.55 -4.57
CA MET A 65 2.48 6.45 -5.49
C MET A 65 2.24 6.89 -6.94
N THR A 66 3.10 6.44 -7.84
CA THR A 66 3.00 6.68 -9.29
C THR A 66 3.11 5.38 -10.08
N VAL A 67 2.67 5.40 -11.34
CA VAL A 67 2.86 4.28 -12.29
C VAL A 67 4.35 3.96 -12.46
N ASN A 68 5.23 4.97 -12.44
CA ASN A 68 6.68 4.77 -12.58
C ASN A 68 7.26 4.01 -11.39
N HIS A 69 6.79 4.28 -10.15
CA HIS A 69 7.17 3.51 -8.98
C HIS A 69 6.77 2.04 -9.15
N LEU A 70 5.52 1.76 -9.53
CA LEU A 70 5.04 0.38 -9.71
C LEU A 70 5.78 -0.32 -10.85
N LYS A 71 6.02 0.33 -11.99
CA LYS A 71 6.84 -0.20 -13.09
C LYS A 71 8.29 -0.45 -12.70
N ALA A 72 8.86 0.33 -11.79
CA ALA A 72 10.20 0.08 -11.28
C ALA A 72 10.24 -1.17 -10.40
N LEU A 73 9.21 -1.39 -9.57
CA LEU A 73 9.07 -2.57 -8.71
C LEU A 73 8.72 -3.84 -9.51
N SER A 74 7.88 -3.74 -10.54
CA SER A 74 7.46 -4.89 -11.36
C SER A 74 8.61 -5.60 -12.07
N ARG A 75 9.76 -4.94 -12.22
CA ARG A 75 11.00 -5.57 -12.71
C ARG A 75 11.55 -6.64 -11.75
N PHE A 76 11.08 -6.65 -10.50
CA PHE A 76 11.55 -7.55 -9.44
C PHE A 76 10.45 -8.49 -8.95
N SER A 77 9.21 -8.00 -8.85
CA SER A 77 8.01 -8.77 -8.53
C SER A 77 6.76 -8.02 -8.96
N ASN A 78 5.70 -8.74 -9.33
CA ASN A 78 4.37 -8.19 -9.60
C ASN A 78 3.48 -8.17 -8.33
N ASP A 79 3.83 -8.91 -7.26
CA ASP A 79 3.16 -8.85 -5.96
C ASP A 79 3.69 -7.64 -5.18
N ILE A 80 2.88 -6.59 -5.09
CA ILE A 80 3.20 -5.33 -4.39
C ILE A 80 2.25 -5.16 -3.21
N ARG A 81 2.79 -5.13 -1.99
CA ARG A 81 2.05 -5.03 -0.75
C ARG A 81 2.21 -3.63 -0.16
N LEU A 82 1.12 -2.90 -0.03
CA LEU A 82 1.10 -1.52 0.46
C LEU A 82 0.79 -1.52 1.96
N CYS A 83 1.57 -0.78 2.74
CA CYS A 83 1.29 -0.52 4.15
C CYS A 83 1.00 0.98 4.31
N PHE A 84 -0.27 1.33 4.15
CA PHE A 84 -0.79 2.69 4.30
C PHE A 84 -1.67 2.80 5.54
N ASP A 85 -1.85 4.03 6.03
CA ASP A 85 -2.75 4.29 7.15
C ASP A 85 -4.20 3.92 6.81
N SER A 86 -4.95 3.45 7.81
CA SER A 86 -6.37 3.09 7.65
C SER A 86 -7.33 4.27 7.76
N ASP A 87 -6.82 5.50 7.69
CA ASP A 87 -7.63 6.70 7.69
C ASP A 87 -8.24 7.01 6.30
N GLN A 88 -8.95 8.12 6.16
CA GLN A 88 -9.56 8.50 4.88
C GLN A 88 -8.51 8.80 3.81
N ALA A 89 -7.35 9.34 4.19
CA ALA A 89 -6.28 9.63 3.25
C ALA A 89 -5.67 8.34 2.70
N GLY A 90 -5.45 7.34 3.55
CA GLY A 90 -4.96 6.01 3.15
C GLY A 90 -5.95 5.26 2.25
N ILE A 91 -7.28 5.34 2.51
CA ILE A 91 -8.27 4.75 1.59
C ILE A 91 -8.21 5.42 0.22
N ASN A 92 -8.18 6.74 0.16
CA ASN A 92 -8.09 7.47 -1.10
C ASN A 92 -6.76 7.20 -1.84
N ALA A 93 -5.67 6.96 -1.09
CA ALA A 93 -4.39 6.56 -1.65
C ALA A 93 -4.45 5.15 -2.24
N THR A 94 -5.12 4.21 -1.54
CA THR A 94 -5.34 2.84 -2.01
C THR A 94 -6.20 2.79 -3.27
N GLU A 95 -7.32 3.51 -3.32
CA GLU A 95 -8.15 3.60 -4.53
C GLU A 95 -7.35 4.09 -5.75
N ARG A 96 -6.53 5.11 -5.56
CA ARG A 96 -5.62 5.59 -6.62
C ARG A 96 -4.58 4.55 -6.99
N ALA A 97 -4.01 3.86 -6.00
CA ALA A 97 -3.02 2.82 -6.23
C ALA A 97 -3.59 1.66 -7.05
N ILE A 98 -4.85 1.24 -6.83
CA ILE A 98 -5.54 0.21 -7.63
C ILE A 98 -5.52 0.58 -9.11
N SER A 99 -5.94 1.79 -9.47
CA SER A 99 -5.92 2.26 -10.86
C SER A 99 -4.51 2.32 -11.45
N LEU A 100 -3.51 2.70 -10.65
CA LEU A 100 -2.10 2.71 -11.06
C LEU A 100 -1.54 1.29 -11.21
N GLY A 101 -1.95 0.36 -10.35
CA GLY A 101 -1.58 -1.05 -10.41
C GLY A 101 -2.04 -1.71 -11.72
N GLN A 102 -3.29 -1.47 -12.10
CA GLN A 102 -3.85 -1.91 -13.39
C GLN A 102 -3.03 -1.39 -14.58
N GLN A 103 -2.63 -0.12 -14.55
CA GLN A 103 -1.79 0.48 -15.61
C GLN A 103 -0.36 -0.07 -15.64
N ALA A 104 0.16 -0.49 -14.50
CA ALA A 104 1.50 -1.05 -14.37
C ALA A 104 1.55 -2.56 -14.57
N GLY A 105 0.39 -3.25 -14.56
CA GLY A 105 0.29 -4.71 -14.66
C GLY A 105 0.81 -5.42 -13.40
N VAL A 106 0.53 -4.88 -12.21
CA VAL A 106 0.93 -5.44 -10.91
C VAL A 106 -0.29 -5.76 -10.05
N GLU A 107 -0.15 -6.76 -9.19
CA GLU A 107 -1.12 -7.13 -8.17
C GLU A 107 -0.86 -6.31 -6.90
N LEU A 108 -1.91 -5.69 -6.38
CA LEU A 108 -1.84 -4.88 -5.19
C LEU A 108 -2.60 -5.51 -4.04
N SER A 109 -1.95 -5.56 -2.89
CA SER A 109 -2.57 -5.95 -1.62
C SER A 109 -2.19 -4.97 -0.51
N ILE A 110 -2.98 -4.96 0.56
CA ILE A 110 -2.80 -4.06 1.70
C ILE A 110 -2.35 -4.85 2.92
N ILE A 111 -1.32 -4.35 3.57
CA ILE A 111 -0.86 -4.82 4.87
C ILE A 111 -1.56 -3.97 5.93
N THR A 112 -2.36 -4.61 6.78
CA THR A 112 -2.90 -3.99 7.98
C THR A 112 -2.02 -4.34 9.17
N LEU A 113 -1.56 -3.34 9.93
CA LEU A 113 -0.71 -3.55 11.09
C LEU A 113 -1.47 -4.29 12.20
N ASP A 114 -0.86 -5.34 12.75
CA ASP A 114 -1.42 -6.08 13.87
C ASP A 114 -1.39 -5.22 15.16
N GLN A 115 -2.55 -4.98 15.74
CA GLN A 115 -2.73 -4.13 16.91
C GLN A 115 -2.71 -4.90 18.24
N SER A 116 -2.38 -6.18 18.23
CA SER A 116 -2.43 -7.03 19.44
C SER A 116 -1.42 -6.65 20.53
N ALA A 117 -0.30 -6.01 20.16
CA ALA A 117 0.68 -5.44 21.09
C ALA A 117 0.42 -3.98 21.47
N GLY A 118 -0.80 -3.48 21.25
CA GLY A 118 -1.17 -2.08 21.40
C GLY A 118 -1.07 -1.30 20.09
N GLN A 119 -1.73 -0.15 20.04
CA GLN A 119 -1.80 0.65 18.81
C GLN A 119 -0.40 1.04 18.33
N ALA A 120 -0.04 0.60 17.14
CA ALA A 120 1.10 1.09 16.37
C ALA A 120 0.57 1.90 15.18
N LYS A 121 1.15 3.06 14.93
CA LYS A 121 0.73 3.96 13.85
C LYS A 121 1.39 3.61 12.52
N ASP A 122 2.62 3.13 12.61
CA ASP A 122 3.47 2.83 11.45
C ASP A 122 4.31 1.57 11.70
N PRO A 123 4.96 1.02 10.68
CA PRO A 123 5.83 -0.13 10.81
C PRO A 123 6.99 0.08 11.81
N ASP A 124 7.56 1.28 11.89
CA ASP A 124 8.66 1.58 12.83
C ASP A 124 8.19 1.39 14.28
N GLU A 125 7.04 1.94 14.66
CA GLU A 125 6.47 1.74 16.00
C GLU A 125 6.13 0.26 16.28
N LEU A 126 5.62 -0.47 15.27
CA LEU A 126 5.29 -1.89 15.44
C LEU A 126 6.54 -2.74 15.66
N ILE A 127 7.59 -2.49 14.88
CA ILE A 127 8.89 -3.20 14.99
C ILE A 127 9.51 -2.97 16.37
N GLN A 128 9.43 -1.74 16.91
CA GLN A 128 9.94 -1.42 18.25
C GLN A 128 9.18 -2.16 19.35
N LYS A 129 7.91 -2.50 19.12
CA LYS A 129 7.09 -3.26 20.08
C LYS A 129 7.30 -4.77 19.93
N ASP A 130 7.13 -5.27 18.71
CA ASP A 130 7.24 -6.69 18.41
C ASP A 130 7.52 -6.93 16.91
N ILE A 131 8.72 -7.43 16.62
CA ILE A 131 9.18 -7.74 15.27
C ILE A 131 8.32 -8.84 14.61
N GLU A 132 7.87 -9.81 15.37
CA GLU A 132 7.10 -10.94 14.83
C GLU A 132 5.70 -10.49 14.38
N LEU A 133 5.11 -9.48 15.02
CA LEU A 133 3.85 -8.88 14.55
C LEU A 133 4.03 -8.16 13.22
N TRP A 134 5.18 -7.49 12.99
CA TRP A 134 5.48 -6.92 11.68
C TRP A 134 5.62 -8.00 10.60
N ARG A 135 6.37 -9.07 10.87
CA ARG A 135 6.51 -10.21 9.95
C ARG A 135 5.17 -10.87 9.65
N LYS A 136 4.33 -11.05 10.67
CA LYS A 136 2.98 -11.58 10.55
C LYS A 136 2.08 -10.70 9.70
N SER A 137 2.11 -9.38 9.91
CA SER A 137 1.34 -8.40 9.11
C SER A 137 1.72 -8.49 7.63
N ILE A 138 3.01 -8.54 7.32
CA ILE A 138 3.52 -8.69 5.95
C ILE A 138 3.05 -10.01 5.30
N SER A 139 2.98 -11.08 6.07
CA SER A 139 2.64 -12.41 5.56
C SER A 139 1.15 -12.61 5.30
N ASN A 140 0.29 -11.72 5.80
CA ASN A 140 -1.15 -11.80 5.69
C ASN A 140 -1.75 -10.54 5.04
N PRO A 141 -1.36 -10.21 3.80
CA PRO A 141 -1.95 -9.08 3.09
C PRO A 141 -3.37 -9.41 2.63
N GLN A 142 -4.19 -8.39 2.46
CA GLN A 142 -5.53 -8.49 1.87
C GLN A 142 -5.51 -7.87 0.46
N PRO A 143 -6.16 -8.47 -0.56
CA PRO A 143 -6.31 -7.85 -1.87
C PRO A 143 -6.83 -6.41 -1.74
N ALA A 144 -6.26 -5.48 -2.53
CA ALA A 144 -6.54 -4.05 -2.34
C ALA A 144 -8.02 -3.70 -2.54
N MET A 145 -8.71 -4.35 -3.49
CA MET A 145 -10.14 -4.15 -3.73
C MET A 145 -10.98 -4.57 -2.52
N GLU A 146 -10.75 -5.78 -2.00
CA GLU A 146 -11.45 -6.30 -0.83
C GLU A 146 -11.22 -5.41 0.39
N TRP A 147 -9.97 -4.98 0.60
CA TRP A 147 -9.65 -4.08 1.70
C TRP A 147 -10.43 -2.76 1.60
N VAL A 148 -10.52 -2.16 0.42
CA VAL A 148 -11.29 -0.92 0.20
C VAL A 148 -12.78 -1.16 0.47
N PHE A 149 -13.34 -2.26 -0.02
CA PHE A 149 -14.74 -2.61 0.26
C PHE A 149 -15.01 -2.75 1.75
N ASP A 150 -14.15 -3.46 2.47
CA ASP A 150 -14.23 -3.58 3.94
C ASP A 150 -14.18 -2.23 4.65
N GLN A 151 -13.32 -1.30 4.19
CA GLN A 151 -13.27 0.04 4.78
C GLN A 151 -14.57 0.83 4.58
N TYR A 152 -15.19 0.71 3.40
CA TYR A 152 -16.46 1.38 3.13
C TYR A 152 -17.62 0.71 3.85
N GLN A 153 -17.66 -0.61 3.94
CA GLN A 153 -18.68 -1.34 4.71
C GLN A 153 -18.66 -0.97 6.21
N LYS A 154 -17.47 -0.76 6.78
CA LYS A 154 -17.34 -0.33 8.19
C LYS A 154 -17.83 1.11 8.42
N ARG A 155 -17.82 1.96 7.40
CA ARG A 155 -18.15 3.40 7.49
C ARG A 155 -19.58 3.73 7.08
N LEU A 156 -20.16 2.93 6.22
CA LEU A 156 -21.52 3.06 5.73
C LEU A 156 -22.43 2.11 6.50
N ASP A 157 -23.61 2.56 6.86
CA ASP A 157 -24.62 1.69 7.46
C ASP A 157 -25.30 0.85 6.37
N ILE A 158 -24.65 -0.24 5.98
CA ILE A 158 -25.15 -1.16 4.96
C ILE A 158 -26.40 -1.93 5.37
N SER A 159 -26.92 -1.79 6.61
CA SER A 159 -28.22 -2.31 6.99
C SER A 159 -29.36 -1.48 6.40
N THR A 160 -29.10 -0.22 6.00
CA THR A 160 -30.08 0.69 5.42
C THR A 160 -30.06 0.67 3.90
N ALA A 161 -31.21 0.95 3.26
CA ALA A 161 -31.29 1.08 1.80
C ALA A 161 -30.37 2.17 1.25
N LYS A 162 -30.21 3.29 1.99
CA LYS A 162 -29.29 4.38 1.62
C LYS A 162 -27.85 3.91 1.66
N GLY A 163 -27.43 3.29 2.76
CA GLY A 163 -26.05 2.83 2.91
C GLY A 163 -25.66 1.76 1.87
N LYS A 164 -26.59 0.84 1.57
CA LYS A 164 -26.41 -0.13 0.46
C LYS A 164 -26.23 0.57 -0.89
N LYS A 165 -27.07 1.57 -1.19
CA LYS A 165 -26.97 2.32 -2.44
C LYS A 165 -25.66 3.07 -2.54
N ASP A 166 -25.25 3.76 -1.46
CA ASP A 166 -24.00 4.52 -1.42
C ASP A 166 -22.80 3.59 -1.60
N PHE A 167 -22.78 2.44 -0.91
CA PHE A 167 -21.75 1.41 -1.07
C PHE A 167 -21.70 0.86 -2.49
N SER A 168 -22.85 0.44 -3.06
CA SER A 168 -22.89 -0.09 -4.43
C SER A 168 -22.41 0.93 -5.46
N THR A 169 -22.71 2.21 -5.27
CA THR A 169 -22.22 3.28 -6.18
C THR A 169 -20.69 3.37 -6.17
N ILE A 170 -20.08 3.27 -4.99
CA ILE A 170 -18.62 3.30 -4.84
C ILE A 170 -17.99 2.02 -5.41
N ALA A 171 -18.52 0.86 -5.01
CA ALA A 171 -17.99 -0.43 -5.43
C ALA A 171 -18.03 -0.60 -6.95
N LEU A 172 -19.17 -0.31 -7.58
CA LEU A 172 -19.31 -0.41 -9.04
C LEU A 172 -18.35 0.52 -9.77
N LYS A 173 -18.15 1.75 -9.28
CA LYS A 173 -17.18 2.69 -9.87
C LYS A 173 -15.74 2.16 -9.82
N LEU A 174 -15.35 1.47 -8.73
CA LEU A 174 -14.04 0.85 -8.62
C LEU A 174 -13.91 -0.35 -9.56
N VAL A 175 -14.92 -1.20 -9.61
CA VAL A 175 -14.96 -2.38 -10.50
C VAL A 175 -14.95 -1.99 -11.98
N GLU A 176 -15.65 -0.93 -12.37
CA GLU A 176 -15.64 -0.42 -13.76
C GLU A 176 -14.23 -0.07 -14.24
N ASN A 177 -13.36 0.39 -13.35
CA ASN A 177 -11.98 0.77 -13.65
C ASN A 177 -11.00 -0.42 -13.73
N LEU A 178 -11.40 -1.64 -13.38
CA LEU A 178 -10.57 -2.83 -13.57
C LEU A 178 -10.43 -3.11 -15.08
N ASN A 179 -9.29 -3.66 -15.49
CA ASN A 179 -9.04 -4.01 -16.89
C ASN A 179 -9.43 -5.46 -17.22
N ASP A 180 -9.21 -6.35 -16.27
CA ASP A 180 -9.47 -7.78 -16.45
C ASP A 180 -10.96 -8.11 -16.34
N PRO A 181 -11.58 -8.75 -17.36
CA PRO A 181 -13.00 -9.07 -17.34
C PRO A 181 -13.37 -10.16 -16.33
N VAL A 182 -12.44 -11.06 -15.98
CA VAL A 182 -12.69 -12.12 -14.99
C VAL A 182 -12.69 -11.50 -13.59
N GLU A 183 -11.77 -10.60 -13.33
CA GLU A 183 -11.72 -9.84 -12.07
C GLU A 183 -12.97 -8.96 -11.91
N LYS A 184 -13.44 -8.30 -12.99
CA LYS A 184 -14.70 -7.55 -12.98
C LYS A 184 -15.90 -8.45 -12.61
N ASP A 185 -16.03 -9.58 -13.30
CA ASP A 185 -17.14 -10.50 -13.07
C ASP A 185 -17.14 -11.03 -11.64
N PHE A 186 -15.96 -11.34 -11.11
CA PHE A 186 -15.80 -11.76 -9.72
C PHE A 186 -16.37 -10.74 -8.75
N TYR A 187 -15.91 -9.47 -8.83
CA TYR A 187 -16.34 -8.43 -7.89
C TYR A 187 -17.77 -7.88 -8.13
N ILE A 188 -18.37 -8.12 -9.29
CA ILE A 188 -19.79 -7.78 -9.53
C ILE A 188 -20.71 -8.79 -8.83
N ASN A 189 -20.28 -10.04 -8.70
CA ASN A 189 -21.09 -11.12 -8.13
C ASN A 189 -20.91 -11.26 -6.60
N GLU A 190 -19.97 -10.56 -5.99
CA GLU A 190 -19.71 -10.57 -4.56
C GLU A 190 -20.51 -9.45 -3.83
#